data_0de3326fc61dc3f338a72664595af8d6
#
_entry.id   0de3326fc61dc3f338a72664595af8d6
#
_cell.length_a   1.000
_cell.length_b   1.000
_cell.length_c   1.000
_cell.angle_alpha   90.00
_cell.angle_beta   90.00
_cell.angle_gamma   90.00
#
_symmetry.space_group_name_H-M   'P 1'
#
loop_
_entity.id
_entity.type
_entity.pdbx_description
1 polymer ?
#
loop_
_entity_poly.entity_id
_entity_poly.type
_entity_poly.pdbx_seq_one_letter_code
_entity_poly.pdbx_strand_id
1 'polypeptide(L)'
;MEIVIAEFKIERRVRAMAHKLSEDHKASGNPDPPVLICILNGAFMFFSDLVKDMGIEIEVDFIRARSYTGTDNSAGVAFTKELEIDLTGKRVYIVDDMVDTGKTMNAVLDKVKALKPSEVKIVTLVDRKSGTFKVDHTCF
;
A
#
# COMPACT_ATOMS: atom_id res chain seq x y z
N MET A 1 6.32 -6.90 -26.14
CA MET A 1 6.98 -7.99 -25.42
C MET A 1 6.23 -8.27 -24.13
N GLU A 2 5.76 -9.46 -23.97
CA GLU A 2 5.15 -9.88 -22.73
C GLU A 2 6.21 -10.33 -21.74
N ILE A 3 6.13 -9.82 -20.53
CA ILE A 3 6.97 -10.31 -19.44
C ILE A 3 6.09 -11.25 -18.62
N VAL A 4 6.41 -12.54 -18.68
CA VAL A 4 5.73 -13.54 -17.88
C VAL A 4 6.60 -13.86 -16.68
N ILE A 5 6.11 -13.52 -15.50
CA ILE A 5 6.76 -13.87 -14.24
C ILE A 5 6.10 -15.16 -13.75
N ALA A 6 6.89 -16.18 -13.51
CA ALA A 6 6.36 -17.46 -13.03
C ALA A 6 5.65 -17.28 -11.69
N GLU A 7 4.51 -17.92 -11.55
CA GLU A 7 3.66 -17.83 -10.36
C GLU A 7 4.42 -18.11 -9.07
N PHE A 8 5.26 -19.13 -9.04
CA PHE A 8 6.03 -19.47 -7.85
C PHE A 8 7.03 -18.38 -7.45
N LYS A 9 7.52 -17.60 -8.41
CA LYS A 9 8.42 -16.47 -8.12
C LYS A 9 7.64 -15.35 -7.45
N ILE A 10 6.42 -15.11 -7.87
CA ILE A 10 5.54 -14.11 -7.25
C ILE A 10 5.21 -14.54 -5.83
N GLU A 11 4.85 -15.81 -5.63
CA GLU A 11 4.56 -16.32 -4.30
C GLU A 11 5.74 -16.19 -3.35
N ARG A 12 6.94 -16.48 -3.82
CA ARG A 12 8.15 -16.33 -3.01
C ARG A 12 8.41 -14.88 -2.64
N ARG A 13 8.21 -13.97 -3.57
CA ARG A 13 8.37 -12.53 -3.31
C ARG A 13 7.35 -12.03 -2.29
N VAL A 14 6.09 -12.42 -2.45
CA VAL A 14 5.02 -12.03 -1.52
C VAL A 14 5.33 -12.52 -0.12
N ARG A 15 5.78 -13.77 0.00
CA ARG A 15 6.16 -14.34 1.28
C ARG A 15 7.35 -13.59 1.90
N ALA A 16 8.34 -13.25 1.09
CA ALA A 16 9.50 -12.48 1.55
C ALA A 16 9.09 -11.06 1.99
N MET A 17 8.17 -10.44 1.27
CA MET A 17 7.64 -9.13 1.63
C MET A 17 6.89 -9.19 2.96
N ALA A 18 6.04 -10.19 3.14
CA ALA A 18 5.29 -10.36 4.38
C ALA A 18 6.23 -10.53 5.57
N HIS A 19 7.29 -11.32 5.41
CA HIS A 19 8.31 -11.50 6.45
C HIS A 19 9.02 -10.19 6.76
N LYS A 20 9.42 -9.46 5.73
CA LYS A 20 10.10 -8.17 5.89
C LYS A 20 9.23 -7.15 6.60
N LEU A 21 7.95 -7.06 6.24
CA LEU A 21 7.01 -6.16 6.90
C LEU A 21 6.80 -6.54 8.36
N SER A 22 6.68 -7.83 8.65
CA SER A 22 6.51 -8.32 10.02
C SER A 22 7.72 -7.95 10.88
N GLU A 23 8.93 -8.15 10.36
CA GLU A 23 10.16 -7.79 11.07
C GLU A 23 10.31 -6.28 11.22
N ASP A 24 9.96 -5.51 10.20
CA ASP A 24 9.99 -4.05 10.24
C ASP A 24 9.08 -3.52 11.36
N HIS A 25 7.88 -4.07 11.48
CA HIS A 25 6.95 -3.66 12.52
C HIS A 25 7.46 -4.04 13.92
N LYS A 26 7.97 -5.27 14.08
CA LYS A 26 8.53 -5.71 15.36
C LYS A 26 9.69 -4.82 15.80
N ALA A 27 10.56 -4.45 14.87
CA ALA A 27 11.72 -3.60 15.16
C ALA A 27 11.31 -2.19 15.60
N SER A 28 10.12 -1.74 15.23
CA SER A 28 9.62 -0.40 15.61
C SER A 28 9.29 -0.28 17.10
N GLY A 29 8.99 -1.39 17.75
CA GLY A 29 8.56 -1.39 19.15
C GLY A 29 7.16 -0.88 19.40
N ASN A 30 6.41 -0.55 18.34
CA ASN A 30 5.02 -0.11 18.49
C ASN A 30 4.16 -1.28 18.97
N PRO A 31 3.44 -1.15 20.10
CA PRO A 31 2.66 -2.26 20.66
C PRO A 31 1.38 -2.56 19.89
N ASP A 32 0.89 -1.61 19.08
CA ASP A 32 -0.34 -1.80 18.32
C ASP A 32 -0.06 -2.58 17.03
N PRO A 33 -1.02 -3.41 16.57
CA PRO A 33 -0.89 -4.05 15.27
C PRO A 33 -0.76 -3.01 14.15
N PRO A 34 0.04 -3.26 13.11
CA PRO A 34 0.08 -2.35 11.98
C PRO A 34 -1.20 -2.45 11.18
N VAL A 35 -1.55 -1.37 10.49
CA VAL A 35 -2.68 -1.33 9.58
C VAL A 35 -2.17 -1.46 8.16
N LEU A 36 -2.66 -2.46 7.44
CA LEU A 36 -2.39 -2.62 6.02
C LEU A 36 -3.59 -2.12 5.23
N ILE A 37 -3.36 -1.15 4.36
CA ILE A 37 -4.40 -0.54 3.54
C ILE A 37 -4.24 -1.02 2.10
N CYS A 38 -5.28 -1.62 1.56
CA CYS A 38 -5.31 -2.07 0.16
C CYS A 38 -5.94 -1.00 -0.72
N ILE A 39 -5.26 -0.64 -1.79
CA ILE A 39 -5.84 0.23 -2.81
C ILE A 39 -6.61 -0.65 -3.81
N LEU A 40 -7.94 -0.54 -3.77
CA LEU A 40 -8.83 -1.30 -4.64
C LEU A 40 -8.87 -0.71 -6.06
N ASN A 41 -9.12 -1.48 -7.12
CA ASN A 41 -9.44 -2.93 -7.06
C ASN A 41 -8.22 -3.79 -7.44
N GLY A 42 -7.28 -3.25 -8.21
CA GLY A 42 -6.19 -4.01 -8.81
C GLY A 42 -5.34 -4.79 -7.82
N ALA A 43 -5.16 -4.23 -6.64
CA ALA A 43 -4.25 -4.81 -5.65
C ALA A 43 -4.85 -5.93 -4.80
N PHE A 44 -6.14 -6.24 -4.92
CA PHE A 44 -6.76 -7.09 -3.91
C PHE A 44 -6.22 -8.52 -3.88
N MET A 45 -5.85 -9.10 -5.02
CA MET A 45 -5.28 -10.46 -5.06
C MET A 45 -3.90 -10.50 -4.39
N PHE A 46 -3.05 -9.57 -4.75
CA PHE A 46 -1.74 -9.41 -4.13
C PHE A 46 -1.88 -9.15 -2.63
N PHE A 47 -2.77 -8.27 -2.25
CA PHE A 47 -3.03 -7.92 -0.85
C PHE A 47 -3.50 -9.14 -0.06
N SER A 48 -4.42 -9.91 -0.60
CA SER A 48 -4.91 -11.13 0.03
C SER A 48 -3.77 -12.12 0.31
N ASP A 49 -2.91 -12.34 -0.65
CA ASP A 49 -1.77 -13.24 -0.50
C ASP A 49 -0.77 -12.72 0.54
N LEU A 50 -0.50 -11.42 0.51
CA LEU A 50 0.40 -10.78 1.45
C LEU A 50 -0.12 -10.92 2.89
N VAL A 51 -1.39 -10.65 3.10
CA VAL A 51 -2.03 -10.72 4.43
C VAL A 51 -1.95 -12.12 5.01
N LYS A 52 -2.18 -13.15 4.18
CA LYS A 52 -2.10 -14.54 4.63
C LYS A 52 -0.72 -14.94 5.10
N ASP A 53 0.31 -14.33 4.55
CA ASP A 53 1.70 -14.67 4.86
C ASP A 53 2.28 -13.83 6.00
N MET A 54 1.54 -12.85 6.52
CA MET A 54 2.01 -12.04 7.65
C MET A 54 2.14 -12.90 8.91
N GLY A 55 3.28 -12.79 9.58
CA GLY A 55 3.58 -13.56 10.77
C GLY A 55 3.21 -12.87 12.07
N ILE A 56 2.47 -11.77 12.02
CA ILE A 56 2.06 -10.99 13.19
C ILE A 56 0.59 -10.60 13.07
N GLU A 57 0.01 -10.17 14.18
CA GLU A 57 -1.34 -9.62 14.17
C GLU A 57 -1.36 -8.32 13.36
N ILE A 58 -2.37 -8.14 12.54
CA ILE A 58 -2.56 -6.96 11.70
C ILE A 58 -4.01 -6.52 11.71
N GLU A 59 -4.23 -5.27 11.35
CA GLU A 59 -5.55 -4.75 10.98
C GLU A 59 -5.53 -4.45 9.49
N VAL A 60 -6.66 -4.60 8.81
CA VAL A 60 -6.74 -4.31 7.37
C VAL A 60 -7.85 -3.31 7.11
N ASP A 61 -7.62 -2.49 6.11
CA ASP A 61 -8.63 -1.54 5.62
C ASP A 61 -8.46 -1.38 4.11
N PHE A 62 -9.44 -0.77 3.49
CA PHE A 62 -9.51 -0.65 2.03
C PHE A 62 -9.87 0.77 1.65
N ILE A 63 -9.23 1.25 0.59
CA ILE A 63 -9.54 2.54 0.00
C ILE A 63 -9.66 2.35 -1.50
N ARG A 64 -10.58 3.04 -2.12
CA ARG A 64 -10.71 3.02 -3.57
C ARG A 64 -10.65 4.44 -4.09
N ALA A 65 -9.69 4.66 -4.98
CA ALA A 65 -9.48 5.95 -5.61
C ALA A 65 -9.71 5.83 -7.11
N ARG A 66 -10.28 6.84 -7.69
CA ARG A 66 -10.50 6.93 -9.14
C ARG A 66 -9.90 8.23 -9.63
N SER A 67 -9.03 8.12 -10.63
CA SER A 67 -8.51 9.30 -11.32
C SER A 67 -9.59 9.81 -12.29
N TYR A 68 -9.71 11.12 -12.37
CA TYR A 68 -10.55 11.75 -13.36
C TYR A 68 -9.83 12.93 -14.00
N THR A 69 -10.19 13.22 -15.25
CA THR A 69 -9.72 14.40 -15.96
C THR A 69 -10.90 15.33 -16.14
N GLY A 70 -10.86 16.48 -15.49
CA GLY A 70 -11.87 17.51 -15.67
C GLY A 70 -11.61 18.31 -16.94
N THR A 71 -12.65 18.97 -17.42
CA THR A 71 -12.54 19.87 -18.58
C THR A 71 -11.85 21.20 -18.27
N ASP A 72 -11.58 21.43 -17.01
CA ASP A 72 -10.98 22.66 -16.47
C ASP A 72 -9.50 22.48 -16.08
N ASN A 73 -8.83 21.47 -16.60
CA ASN A 73 -7.44 21.12 -16.27
C ASN A 73 -7.20 20.65 -14.83
N SER A 74 -8.23 20.48 -14.05
CA SER A 74 -8.09 19.90 -12.72
C SER A 74 -8.10 18.38 -12.82
N ALA A 75 -6.93 17.81 -13.05
CA ALA A 75 -6.77 16.36 -12.92
C ALA A 75 -6.80 16.01 -11.43
N GLY A 76 -7.80 15.27 -11.00
CA GLY A 76 -7.99 14.94 -9.60
C GLY A 76 -8.14 13.46 -9.34
N VAL A 77 -8.22 13.14 -8.06
CA VAL A 77 -8.50 11.80 -7.58
C VAL A 77 -9.73 11.88 -6.67
N ALA A 78 -10.75 11.10 -7.00
CA ALA A 78 -11.95 10.97 -6.18
C ALA A 78 -11.89 9.65 -5.43
N PHE A 79 -12.36 9.66 -4.18
CA PHE A 79 -12.41 8.45 -3.36
C PHE A 79 -13.83 7.92 -3.34
N THR A 80 -13.99 6.68 -3.80
CA THR A 80 -15.29 5.99 -3.85
C THR A 80 -15.48 5.01 -2.70
N LYS A 81 -14.40 4.70 -1.98
CA LYS A 81 -14.42 3.97 -0.71
C LYS A 81 -13.43 4.64 0.23
N GLU A 82 -13.89 5.04 1.38
CA GLU A 82 -13.10 5.69 2.42
C GLU A 82 -12.59 4.69 3.46
N LEU A 83 -11.54 5.08 4.17
CA LEU A 83 -11.01 4.31 5.30
C LEU A 83 -11.98 4.33 6.47
N GLU A 84 -12.00 3.25 7.23
CA GLU A 84 -12.90 3.09 8.36
C GLU A 84 -12.17 2.97 9.70
N ILE A 85 -10.88 2.58 9.68
CA ILE A 85 -10.08 2.43 10.90
C ILE A 85 -9.51 3.78 11.33
N ASP A 86 -9.48 4.02 12.62
CA ASP A 86 -8.77 5.16 13.20
C ASP A 86 -7.25 4.89 13.12
N LEU A 87 -6.54 5.69 12.36
CA LEU A 87 -5.11 5.52 12.12
C LEU A 87 -4.21 6.26 13.12
N THR A 88 -4.79 7.02 14.05
CA THR A 88 -4.02 7.85 14.98
C THR A 88 -2.99 7.03 15.75
N GLY A 89 -1.71 7.39 15.60
CA GLY A 89 -0.61 6.75 16.30
C GLY A 89 -0.23 5.37 15.79
N LYS A 90 -0.90 4.86 14.78
CA LYS A 90 -0.63 3.53 14.22
C LYS A 90 0.39 3.57 13.12
N ARG A 91 1.12 2.46 12.95
CA ARG A 91 1.99 2.28 11.78
C ARG A 91 1.15 1.75 10.64
N VAL A 92 1.32 2.35 9.48
CA VAL A 92 0.47 2.09 8.32
C VAL A 92 1.33 1.66 7.13
N TYR A 93 0.91 0.61 6.46
CA TYR A 93 1.46 0.19 5.17
C TYR A 93 0.38 0.31 4.11
N ILE A 94 0.64 1.13 3.09
CA ILE A 94 -0.27 1.26 1.94
C ILE A 94 0.21 0.29 0.87
N VAL A 95 -0.66 -0.60 0.47
CA VAL A 95 -0.32 -1.72 -0.42
C VAL A 95 -0.98 -1.52 -1.79
N ASP A 96 -0.16 -1.54 -2.83
CA ASP A 96 -0.61 -1.51 -4.21
C ASP A 96 0.21 -2.52 -5.01
N ASP A 97 -0.37 -3.14 -6.03
CA ASP A 97 0.33 -4.12 -6.84
C ASP A 97 1.33 -3.47 -7.79
N MET A 98 0.96 -2.36 -8.38
CA MET A 98 1.79 -1.62 -9.32
C MET A 98 1.59 -0.13 -9.15
N VAL A 99 2.68 0.61 -9.09
CA VAL A 99 2.64 2.07 -9.09
C VAL A 99 3.26 2.56 -10.38
N ASP A 100 2.53 3.36 -11.14
CA ASP A 100 2.98 3.91 -12.41
C ASP A 100 3.43 5.36 -12.24
N THR A 101 2.51 6.32 -12.29
CA THR A 101 2.87 7.75 -12.17
C THR A 101 3.01 8.21 -10.72
N GLY A 102 2.43 7.50 -9.79
CA GLY A 102 2.39 7.88 -8.38
C GLY A 102 1.26 8.85 -8.03
N LYS A 103 0.47 9.28 -9.00
CA LYS A 103 -0.60 10.26 -8.76
C LYS A 103 -1.65 9.76 -7.77
N THR A 104 -2.17 8.55 -8.00
CA THR A 104 -3.13 7.93 -7.09
C THR A 104 -2.51 7.67 -5.73
N MET A 105 -1.30 7.13 -5.73
CA MET A 105 -0.59 6.83 -4.48
C MET A 105 -0.33 8.10 -3.67
N ASN A 106 0.05 9.20 -4.31
CA ASN A 106 0.27 10.46 -3.61
C ASN A 106 -1.03 11.01 -3.00
N ALA A 107 -2.15 10.87 -3.70
CA ALA A 107 -3.45 11.28 -3.16
C ALA A 107 -3.85 10.44 -1.94
N VAL A 108 -3.61 9.13 -2.01
CA VAL A 108 -3.86 8.23 -0.87
C VAL A 108 -2.93 8.56 0.31
N LEU A 109 -1.66 8.85 0.03
CA LEU A 109 -0.69 9.26 1.06
C LEU A 109 -1.14 10.51 1.80
N ASP A 110 -1.56 11.53 1.06
CA ASP A 110 -2.02 12.78 1.68
C ASP A 110 -3.21 12.53 2.58
N LYS A 111 -4.13 11.69 2.14
CA LYS A 111 -5.32 11.34 2.93
C LYS A 111 -4.95 10.57 4.20
N VAL A 112 -4.06 9.61 4.09
CA VAL A 112 -3.60 8.81 5.24
C VAL A 112 -2.83 9.67 6.23
N LYS A 113 -1.93 10.51 5.75
CA LYS A 113 -1.14 11.40 6.62
C LYS A 113 -2.02 12.37 7.41
N ALA A 114 -3.12 12.82 6.83
CA ALA A 114 -4.07 13.70 7.51
C ALA A 114 -4.72 13.03 8.71
N LEU A 115 -4.73 11.71 8.78
CA LEU A 115 -5.29 10.93 9.89
C LEU A 115 -4.28 10.66 11.01
N LYS A 116 -3.09 11.24 10.93
CA LYS A 116 -2.06 11.26 11.97
C LYS A 116 -1.53 9.88 12.40
N PRO A 117 -1.14 9.01 11.47
CA PRO A 117 -0.45 7.78 11.84
C PRO A 117 0.94 8.11 12.39
N SER A 118 1.54 7.16 13.12
CA SER A 118 2.92 7.33 13.61
C SER A 118 3.93 7.18 12.48
N GLU A 119 3.65 6.35 11.51
CA GLU A 119 4.52 6.13 10.36
C GLU A 119 3.71 5.57 9.19
N VAL A 120 4.07 5.94 7.97
CA VAL A 120 3.45 5.43 6.74
C VAL A 120 4.53 4.96 5.81
N LYS A 121 4.39 3.74 5.30
CA LYS A 121 5.25 3.17 4.27
C LYS A 121 4.41 2.65 3.12
N ILE A 122 4.98 2.66 1.93
CA ILE A 122 4.34 2.13 0.72
C ILE A 122 4.94 0.77 0.41
N VAL A 123 4.08 -0.20 0.11
CA VAL A 123 4.47 -1.54 -0.28
C VAL A 123 3.92 -1.80 -1.68
N THR A 124 4.79 -2.10 -2.62
CA THR A 124 4.37 -2.38 -3.98
C THR A 124 5.15 -3.56 -4.55
N LEU A 125 4.47 -4.36 -5.36
CA LEU A 125 5.10 -5.48 -6.05
C LEU A 125 5.93 -4.99 -7.24
N VAL A 126 5.44 -3.98 -7.95
CA VAL A 126 6.12 -3.38 -9.10
C VAL A 126 6.08 -1.87 -9.00
N ASP A 127 7.24 -1.25 -9.08
CA ASP A 127 7.37 0.19 -9.14
C ASP A 127 7.97 0.56 -10.51
N ARG A 128 7.19 1.22 -11.35
CA ARG A 128 7.62 1.61 -12.70
C ARG A 128 8.37 2.92 -12.72
N LYS A 129 8.24 3.73 -11.67
CA LYS A 129 8.92 5.03 -11.55
C LYS A 129 9.38 5.26 -10.13
N SER A 130 10.53 4.70 -9.78
CA SER A 130 11.08 4.88 -8.44
C SER A 130 11.41 6.36 -8.18
N GLY A 131 11.29 6.77 -6.94
CA GLY A 131 11.63 8.13 -6.51
C GLY A 131 10.50 9.15 -6.61
N THR A 132 9.29 8.75 -7.02
CA THR A 132 8.16 9.68 -7.12
C THR A 132 7.41 9.89 -5.80
N PHE A 133 7.76 9.13 -4.76
CA PHE A 133 7.03 9.15 -3.50
C PHE A 133 7.73 9.97 -2.44
N LYS A 134 6.94 10.53 -1.53
CA LYS A 134 7.41 11.37 -0.44
C LYS A 134 7.75 10.59 0.82
N VAL A 135 7.62 9.27 0.81
CA VAL A 135 7.89 8.38 1.95
C VAL A 135 8.63 7.14 1.45
N ASP A 136 9.25 6.44 2.38
CA ASP A 136 9.92 5.18 2.07
C ASP A 136 8.92 4.18 1.52
N HIS A 137 9.36 3.42 0.54
CA HIS A 137 8.55 2.36 -0.02
C HIS A 137 9.38 1.09 -0.17
N THR A 138 8.70 -0.03 -0.13
CA THR A 138 9.31 -1.34 -0.34
C THR A 138 8.79 -1.88 -1.67
N CYS A 139 9.71 -2.16 -2.57
CA CYS A 139 9.40 -2.72 -3.88
C CYS A 139 10.20 -4.00 -4.10
N PHE A 140 9.55 -4.97 -4.72
CA PHE A 140 10.16 -6.27 -5.00
C PHE A 140 9.99 -6.69 -6.45
#